data_efbf743d8dfab33dd34a422df993d9a9
#
_entry.id   efbf743d8dfab33dd34a422df993d9a9
#
_cell.length_a   1.000
_cell.length_b   1.000
_cell.length_c   1.000
_cell.angle_alpha   90.00
_cell.angle_beta   90.00
_cell.angle_gamma   90.00
#
_symmetry.space_group_name_H-M   'P 1'
#
loop_
_entity.id
_entity.type
_entity.pdbx_description
1 polymer ?
#
loop_
_entity_poly.entity_id
_entity_poly.type
_entity_poly.pdbx_seq_one_letter_code
_entity_poly.pdbx_strand_id
1 'polypeptide(L)'
;MSFSSFIFNCPYIENMKKNVAVIGSSGAIGNAVSKILLDDESVESVYTFSRSISPNTSDKDNRIYIDIENEESIKDAVKKIPQDIKFDLIFVATGILHNDNDVYPEKSIRDISAERFKKVLMINTVGPALIGKYFIPFLNRENKNVFAFLSARVGSISDNKLGGWYSYRASKTALNQVVKNFSIEIKRSNPNSIFIGLQPGTVKSNLSKPFEKNVQSENLFTPEYSAKKLLDVLDSLTSDDSGKLYAWNGEEIQP
;
A
#
# COMPACT_ATOMS: atom_id res chain seq x y z
N MET A 1 -14.40 39.96 37.73
CA MET A 1 -13.24 39.08 37.84
C MET A 1 -13.18 38.28 36.58
N SER A 2 -12.24 38.64 35.70
CA SER A 2 -12.06 38.06 34.37
C SER A 2 -11.16 36.83 34.50
N PHE A 3 -11.68 35.64 34.14
CA PHE A 3 -10.86 34.45 34.00
C PHE A 3 -10.18 34.48 32.63
N SER A 4 -8.89 34.82 32.64
CA SER A 4 -8.01 34.71 31.50
C SER A 4 -7.71 33.20 31.25
N SER A 5 -8.18 32.67 30.12
CA SER A 5 -7.84 31.34 29.65
C SER A 5 -6.39 31.33 29.16
N PHE A 6 -5.49 30.73 29.94
CA PHE A 6 -4.15 30.35 29.46
C PHE A 6 -4.30 29.21 28.47
N ILE A 7 -4.26 29.54 27.18
CA ILE A 7 -3.98 28.54 26.11
C ILE A 7 -2.47 28.28 26.18
N PHE A 8 -2.08 27.12 26.67
CA PHE A 8 -0.73 26.62 26.51
C PHE A 8 -0.54 26.28 25.03
N ASN A 9 -0.02 27.22 24.24
CA ASN A 9 0.64 26.92 23.00
C ASN A 9 1.91 26.13 23.35
N CYS A 10 1.90 24.82 23.11
CA CYS A 10 3.08 24.00 23.19
C CYS A 10 3.81 24.13 21.84
N PRO A 11 4.97 24.84 21.75
CA PRO A 11 5.66 25.11 20.50
C PRO A 11 6.43 23.88 19.97
N TYR A 12 6.27 22.70 20.58
CA TYR A 12 7.00 21.48 20.25
C TYR A 12 6.27 20.54 19.27
N ILE A 13 5.05 20.83 18.83
CA ILE A 13 4.26 19.92 17.96
C ILE A 13 4.43 20.24 16.46
N GLU A 14 5.03 21.35 16.09
CA GLU A 14 5.01 21.83 14.69
C GLU A 14 6.10 21.28 13.75
N ASN A 15 7.02 20.37 14.18
CA ASN A 15 8.12 19.94 13.30
C ASN A 15 8.59 18.48 13.46
N MET A 16 7.72 17.54 13.80
CA MET A 16 8.13 16.12 13.72
C MET A 16 8.04 15.66 12.27
N LYS A 17 9.20 15.52 11.62
CA LYS A 17 9.31 14.96 10.28
C LYS A 17 8.91 13.49 10.29
N LYS A 18 8.31 13.04 9.19
CA LYS A 18 7.76 11.68 9.04
C LYS A 18 8.81 10.70 8.53
N ASN A 19 8.77 9.47 9.04
CA ASN A 19 9.48 8.35 8.43
C ASN A 19 8.48 7.51 7.63
N VAL A 20 8.86 7.12 6.42
CA VAL A 20 7.97 6.39 5.51
C VAL A 20 8.64 5.16 4.92
N ALA A 21 7.85 4.11 4.68
CA ALA A 21 8.29 2.88 4.02
C ALA A 21 7.44 2.60 2.78
N VAL A 22 8.08 2.27 1.65
CA VAL A 22 7.42 1.90 0.39
C VAL A 22 7.91 0.53 -0.05
N ILE A 23 7.04 -0.48 0.04
CA ILE A 23 7.32 -1.85 -0.39
C ILE A 23 6.82 -2.04 -1.83
N GLY A 24 7.69 -2.52 -2.73
CA GLY A 24 7.41 -2.59 -4.17
C GLY A 24 7.78 -1.29 -4.89
N SER A 25 8.78 -0.58 -4.40
CA SER A 25 9.26 0.72 -4.91
C SER A 25 9.82 0.68 -6.34
N SER A 26 10.12 -0.48 -6.91
CA SER A 26 10.51 -0.63 -8.32
C SER A 26 9.33 -0.68 -9.29
N GLY A 27 8.10 -0.90 -8.80
CA GLY A 27 6.87 -0.85 -9.61
C GLY A 27 6.45 0.59 -9.95
N ALA A 28 5.59 0.75 -10.96
CA ALA A 28 5.18 2.08 -11.47
C ALA A 28 4.65 2.99 -10.36
N ILE A 29 3.65 2.54 -9.61
CA ILE A 29 3.04 3.34 -8.53
C ILE A 29 4.01 3.49 -7.34
N GLY A 30 4.66 2.39 -6.90
CA GLY A 30 5.60 2.45 -5.79
C GLY A 30 6.77 3.40 -6.06
N ASN A 31 7.28 3.44 -7.30
CA ASN A 31 8.33 4.39 -7.69
C ASN A 31 7.84 5.83 -7.66
N ALA A 32 6.62 6.09 -8.19
CA ALA A 32 6.04 7.43 -8.17
C ALA A 32 5.77 7.92 -6.75
N VAL A 33 5.21 7.07 -5.86
CA VAL A 33 5.03 7.38 -4.43
C VAL A 33 6.37 7.68 -3.77
N SER A 34 7.40 6.85 -4.01
CA SER A 34 8.73 7.07 -3.42
C SER A 34 9.33 8.40 -3.82
N LYS A 35 9.21 8.79 -5.10
CA LYS A 35 9.70 10.09 -5.58
C LYS A 35 9.00 11.26 -4.91
N ILE A 36 7.65 11.23 -4.85
CA ILE A 36 6.89 12.31 -4.19
C ILE A 36 7.33 12.44 -2.72
N LEU A 37 7.50 11.33 -1.99
CA LEU A 37 7.90 11.35 -0.60
C LEU A 37 9.37 11.78 -0.40
N LEU A 38 10.25 11.49 -1.37
CA LEU A 38 11.63 11.99 -1.35
C LEU A 38 11.72 13.50 -1.56
N ASP A 39 10.80 14.07 -2.34
CA ASP A 39 10.75 15.52 -2.61
C ASP A 39 9.99 16.28 -1.51
N ASP A 40 9.30 15.59 -0.59
CA ASP A 40 8.52 16.20 0.50
C ASP A 40 9.44 16.60 1.67
N GLU A 41 9.47 17.89 2.00
CA GLU A 41 10.28 18.43 3.11
C GLU A 41 9.79 17.98 4.49
N SER A 42 8.53 17.56 4.63
CA SER A 42 7.98 17.01 5.87
C SER A 42 8.42 15.57 6.14
N VAL A 43 9.10 14.91 5.19
CA VAL A 43 9.60 13.55 5.32
C VAL A 43 11.08 13.56 5.69
N GLU A 44 11.42 12.91 6.81
CA GLU A 44 12.80 12.74 7.30
C GLU A 44 13.54 11.64 6.55
N SER A 45 12.92 10.46 6.45
CA SER A 45 13.53 9.31 5.80
C SER A 45 12.51 8.50 4.99
N VAL A 46 12.95 8.02 3.83
CA VAL A 46 12.19 7.14 2.93
C VAL A 46 12.90 5.81 2.84
N TYR A 47 12.29 4.77 3.37
CA TYR A 47 12.76 3.40 3.25
C TYR A 47 12.06 2.72 2.07
N THR A 48 12.82 2.38 1.04
CA THR A 48 12.28 1.75 -0.17
C THR A 48 12.72 0.28 -0.25
N PHE A 49 11.75 -0.59 -0.53
CA PHE A 49 11.95 -2.04 -0.53
C PHE A 49 11.57 -2.62 -1.89
N SER A 50 12.50 -3.33 -2.54
CA SER A 50 12.25 -4.02 -3.81
C SER A 50 13.28 -5.11 -4.07
N ARG A 51 13.01 -5.96 -5.07
CA ARG A 51 13.99 -6.96 -5.58
C ARG A 51 15.11 -6.32 -6.41
N SER A 52 14.92 -5.10 -6.89
CA SER A 52 15.91 -4.36 -7.68
C SER A 52 16.41 -3.17 -6.87
N ILE A 53 17.68 -3.17 -6.49
CA ILE A 53 18.30 -2.07 -5.76
C ILE A 53 19.16 -1.27 -6.72
N SER A 54 18.91 0.03 -6.77
CA SER A 54 19.77 1.04 -7.39
C SER A 54 20.43 1.90 -6.29
N PRO A 55 21.49 2.66 -6.61
CA PRO A 55 22.09 3.56 -5.63
C PRO A 55 21.09 4.54 -5.04
N ASN A 56 21.30 4.94 -3.77
CA ASN A 56 20.50 5.97 -3.11
C ASN A 56 20.61 7.30 -3.89
N THR A 57 19.52 8.05 -3.92
CA THR A 57 19.44 9.32 -4.64
C THR A 57 19.67 10.53 -3.73
N SER A 58 19.53 10.36 -2.42
CA SER A 58 19.75 11.38 -1.39
C SER A 58 20.03 10.72 -0.04
N ASP A 59 20.43 11.52 0.95
CA ASP A 59 20.73 11.02 2.32
C ASP A 59 19.47 10.45 3.02
N LYS A 60 18.28 10.92 2.65
CA LYS A 60 17.02 10.38 3.20
C LYS A 60 16.48 9.14 2.47
N ASP A 61 17.13 8.70 1.39
CA ASP A 61 16.73 7.55 0.56
C ASP A 61 17.44 6.27 1.03
N ASN A 62 16.71 5.39 1.71
CA ASN A 62 17.25 4.14 2.27
C ASN A 62 16.68 2.95 1.47
N ARG A 63 17.52 2.28 0.66
CA ARG A 63 17.10 1.19 -0.22
C ARG A 63 17.48 -0.16 0.33
N ILE A 64 16.49 -1.03 0.49
CA ILE A 64 16.64 -2.35 1.10
C ILE A 64 16.08 -3.42 0.14
N TYR A 65 16.85 -4.48 -0.07
CA TYR A 65 16.37 -5.65 -0.82
C TYR A 65 15.27 -6.37 -0.06
N ILE A 66 14.19 -6.73 -0.76
CA ILE A 66 13.12 -7.58 -0.26
C ILE A 66 12.52 -8.41 -1.39
N ASP A 67 12.26 -9.69 -1.11
CA ASP A 67 11.40 -10.55 -1.92
C ASP A 67 10.21 -10.98 -1.07
N ILE A 68 9.02 -10.53 -1.43
CA ILE A 68 7.79 -10.79 -0.66
C ILE A 68 7.28 -12.24 -0.80
N GLU A 69 7.80 -13.00 -1.74
CA GLU A 69 7.51 -14.42 -1.90
C GLU A 69 8.38 -15.29 -0.98
N ASN A 70 9.39 -14.70 -0.32
CA ASN A 70 10.30 -15.37 0.59
C ASN A 70 10.26 -14.73 1.99
N GLU A 71 9.68 -15.43 2.97
CA GLU A 71 9.52 -14.92 4.34
C GLU A 71 10.87 -14.60 5.01
N GLU A 72 11.93 -15.37 4.75
CA GLU A 72 13.27 -15.06 5.29
C GLU A 72 13.84 -13.75 4.73
N SER A 73 13.59 -13.49 3.44
CA SER A 73 13.96 -12.20 2.84
C SER A 73 13.27 -11.03 3.52
N ILE A 74 12.00 -11.19 3.92
CA ILE A 74 11.26 -10.16 4.66
C ILE A 74 11.88 -9.95 6.05
N LYS A 75 12.20 -11.03 6.77
CA LYS A 75 12.87 -10.96 8.07
C LYS A 75 14.23 -10.26 7.99
N ASP A 76 15.00 -10.56 6.97
CA ASP A 76 16.32 -9.94 6.77
C ASP A 76 16.22 -8.47 6.36
N ALA A 77 15.16 -8.10 5.63
CA ALA A 77 14.89 -6.71 5.29
C ALA A 77 14.59 -5.86 6.54
N VAL A 78 13.72 -6.34 7.44
CA VAL A 78 13.36 -5.58 8.66
C VAL A 78 14.52 -5.47 9.66
N LYS A 79 15.47 -6.43 9.69
CA LYS A 79 16.69 -6.33 10.51
C LYS A 79 17.59 -5.16 10.10
N LYS A 80 17.47 -4.66 8.87
CA LYS A 80 18.24 -3.52 8.36
C LYS A 80 17.62 -2.17 8.71
N ILE A 81 16.40 -2.16 9.25
CA ILE A 81 15.76 -0.95 9.75
C ILE A 81 16.30 -0.66 11.15
N PRO A 82 16.84 0.55 11.43
CA PRO A 82 17.24 0.92 12.77
C PRO A 82 16.10 0.79 13.78
N GLN A 83 16.39 0.35 15.01
CA GLN A 83 15.38 0.01 16.02
C GLN A 83 14.57 1.22 16.52
N ASP A 84 15.13 2.40 16.44
CA ASP A 84 14.54 3.69 16.81
C ASP A 84 13.60 4.24 15.74
N ILE A 85 13.70 3.77 14.50
CA ILE A 85 12.79 4.20 13.42
C ILE A 85 11.37 3.70 13.69
N LYS A 86 10.42 4.65 13.60
CA LYS A 86 8.98 4.39 13.60
C LYS A 86 8.35 5.06 12.38
N PHE A 87 7.55 4.30 11.63
CA PHE A 87 6.93 4.75 10.39
C PHE A 87 5.57 5.40 10.64
N ASP A 88 5.36 6.54 10.03
CA ASP A 88 4.08 7.24 9.93
C ASP A 88 3.27 6.77 8.70
N LEU A 89 3.97 6.26 7.69
CA LEU A 89 3.35 5.64 6.51
C LEU A 89 4.13 4.38 6.12
N ILE A 90 3.41 3.27 5.95
CA ILE A 90 3.89 2.07 5.26
C ILE A 90 2.98 1.83 4.06
N PHE A 91 3.55 1.91 2.85
CA PHE A 91 2.82 1.80 1.59
C PHE A 91 3.23 0.53 0.84
N VAL A 92 2.34 -0.45 0.73
CA VAL A 92 2.59 -1.73 0.04
C VAL A 92 2.05 -1.66 -1.38
N ALA A 93 2.96 -1.49 -2.35
CA ALA A 93 2.69 -1.33 -3.78
C ALA A 93 2.93 -2.62 -4.59
N THR A 94 2.89 -3.77 -3.94
CA THR A 94 3.14 -5.06 -4.60
C THR A 94 1.87 -5.66 -5.19
N GLY A 95 2.02 -6.41 -6.28
CA GLY A 95 0.92 -7.15 -6.88
C GLY A 95 1.24 -7.66 -8.27
N ILE A 96 0.52 -8.70 -8.69
CA ILE A 96 0.59 -9.29 -10.02
C ILE A 96 -0.82 -9.50 -10.57
N LEU A 97 -1.01 -9.21 -11.84
CA LEU A 97 -2.22 -9.56 -12.63
C LEU A 97 -1.85 -10.48 -13.78
N HIS A 98 -0.70 -10.22 -14.40
CA HIS A 98 -0.12 -11.05 -15.45
C HIS A 98 1.41 -10.93 -15.46
N ASN A 99 2.06 -11.88 -16.12
CA ASN A 99 3.46 -11.82 -16.54
C ASN A 99 3.61 -12.50 -17.91
N ASP A 100 4.81 -12.47 -18.48
CA ASP A 100 5.08 -13.02 -19.80
C ASP A 100 5.18 -14.56 -19.81
N ASN A 101 5.16 -15.21 -18.64
CA ASN A 101 5.43 -16.64 -18.51
C ASN A 101 4.15 -17.46 -18.26
N ASP A 102 3.55 -17.33 -17.08
CA ASP A 102 2.59 -18.29 -16.55
C ASP A 102 1.38 -17.67 -15.84
N VAL A 103 1.40 -16.36 -15.59
CA VAL A 103 0.29 -15.66 -14.95
C VAL A 103 -0.46 -14.82 -15.97
N TYR A 104 -1.74 -15.09 -16.13
CA TYR A 104 -2.69 -14.29 -16.90
C TYR A 104 -4.07 -14.38 -16.26
N PRO A 105 -4.89 -13.33 -16.32
CA PRO A 105 -6.22 -13.35 -15.73
C PRO A 105 -7.14 -14.29 -16.52
N GLU A 106 -7.83 -15.17 -15.81
CA GLU A 106 -8.70 -16.18 -16.35
C GLU A 106 -9.96 -15.54 -16.95
N LYS A 107 -10.28 -15.84 -18.21
CA LYS A 107 -11.49 -15.39 -18.90
C LYS A 107 -12.67 -16.32 -18.70
N SER A 108 -12.40 -17.59 -18.40
CA SER A 108 -13.38 -18.67 -18.29
C SER A 108 -13.02 -19.57 -17.10
N ILE A 109 -14.04 -20.27 -16.55
CA ILE A 109 -13.84 -21.29 -15.52
C ILE A 109 -12.86 -22.38 -15.97
N ARG A 110 -12.75 -22.63 -17.28
CA ARG A 110 -11.83 -23.63 -17.86
C ARG A 110 -10.37 -23.23 -17.76
N ASP A 111 -10.09 -21.94 -17.55
CA ASP A 111 -8.73 -21.40 -17.46
C ASP A 111 -8.16 -21.49 -16.02
N ILE A 112 -8.97 -21.90 -15.04
CA ILE A 112 -8.54 -22.00 -13.64
C ILE A 112 -7.44 -23.06 -13.52
N SER A 113 -6.30 -22.64 -12.95
CA SER A 113 -5.15 -23.48 -12.65
C SER A 113 -4.76 -23.34 -11.18
N ALA A 114 -4.58 -24.46 -10.50
CA ALA A 114 -4.16 -24.47 -9.09
C ALA A 114 -2.82 -23.75 -8.88
N GLU A 115 -1.86 -23.97 -9.77
CA GLU A 115 -0.52 -23.36 -9.68
C GLU A 115 -0.58 -21.84 -9.85
N ARG A 116 -1.32 -21.36 -10.85
CA ARG A 116 -1.51 -19.93 -11.07
C ARG A 116 -2.25 -19.28 -9.90
N PHE A 117 -3.29 -19.94 -9.42
CA PHE A 117 -4.09 -19.45 -8.29
C PHE A 117 -3.22 -19.28 -7.03
N LYS A 118 -2.41 -20.30 -6.70
CA LYS A 118 -1.44 -20.24 -5.58
C LYS A 118 -0.45 -19.09 -5.75
N LYS A 119 0.12 -18.92 -6.95
CA LYS A 119 1.08 -17.86 -7.24
C LYS A 119 0.49 -16.46 -7.08
N VAL A 120 -0.71 -16.24 -7.63
CA VAL A 120 -1.40 -14.96 -7.51
C VAL A 120 -1.77 -14.66 -6.06
N LEU A 121 -2.26 -15.65 -5.30
CA LEU A 121 -2.52 -15.50 -3.86
C LEU A 121 -1.23 -15.22 -3.07
N MET A 122 -0.14 -15.91 -3.39
CA MET A 122 1.15 -15.68 -2.72
C MET A 122 1.57 -14.22 -2.84
N ILE A 123 1.57 -13.66 -4.05
CA ILE A 123 2.07 -12.30 -4.31
C ILE A 123 1.07 -11.23 -3.84
N ASN A 124 -0.24 -11.44 -4.07
CA ASN A 124 -1.24 -10.40 -3.84
C ASN A 124 -1.84 -10.41 -2.42
N THR A 125 -1.68 -11.52 -1.68
CA THR A 125 -2.32 -11.69 -0.36
C THR A 125 -1.33 -12.11 0.71
N VAL A 126 -0.65 -13.26 0.52
CA VAL A 126 0.24 -13.84 1.55
C VAL A 126 1.46 -12.93 1.76
N GLY A 127 2.12 -12.50 0.70
CA GLY A 127 3.26 -11.58 0.79
C GLY A 127 2.90 -10.28 1.53
N PRO A 128 1.84 -9.53 1.13
CA PRO A 128 1.35 -8.38 1.88
C PRO A 128 0.97 -8.69 3.34
N ALA A 129 0.40 -9.86 3.64
CA ALA A 129 0.11 -10.27 5.00
C ALA A 129 1.39 -10.48 5.83
N LEU A 130 2.42 -11.08 5.24
CA LEU A 130 3.74 -11.23 5.86
C LEU A 130 4.42 -9.86 6.07
N ILE A 131 4.30 -8.93 5.11
CA ILE A 131 4.74 -7.55 5.31
C ILE A 131 4.03 -6.95 6.53
N GLY A 132 2.71 -7.10 6.66
CA GLY A 132 1.97 -6.68 7.85
C GLY A 132 2.58 -7.26 9.12
N LYS A 133 2.76 -8.58 9.19
CA LYS A 133 3.34 -9.30 10.35
C LYS A 133 4.67 -8.70 10.82
N TYR A 134 5.57 -8.38 9.90
CA TYR A 134 6.93 -7.94 10.23
C TYR A 134 7.10 -6.42 10.36
N PHE A 135 6.24 -5.63 9.69
CA PHE A 135 6.38 -4.16 9.68
C PHE A 135 5.46 -3.45 10.68
N ILE A 136 4.35 -4.06 11.13
CA ILE A 136 3.47 -3.48 12.17
C ILE A 136 4.23 -3.06 13.45
N PRO A 137 5.25 -3.78 13.94
CA PRO A 137 6.04 -3.36 15.11
C PRO A 137 6.80 -2.05 14.93
N PHE A 138 7.01 -1.62 13.69
CA PHE A 138 7.67 -0.34 13.34
C PHE A 138 6.71 0.82 13.17
N LEU A 139 5.39 0.64 13.33
CA LEU A 139 4.44 1.74 13.27
C LEU A 139 4.64 2.73 14.42
N ASN A 140 4.53 4.02 14.11
CA ASN A 140 4.46 5.07 15.11
C ASN A 140 3.22 4.86 16.00
N ARG A 141 3.36 4.96 17.33
CA ARG A 141 2.25 4.77 18.27
C ARG A 141 1.72 6.07 18.85
N GLU A 142 2.47 7.14 18.71
CA GLU A 142 2.15 8.43 19.32
C GLU A 142 1.25 9.28 18.43
N ASN A 143 1.45 9.16 17.10
CA ASN A 143 0.75 9.96 16.11
C ASN A 143 -0.10 9.09 15.16
N LYS A 144 -0.96 9.76 14.37
CA LYS A 144 -1.63 9.13 13.21
C LYS A 144 -0.58 8.45 12.36
N ASN A 145 -0.81 7.17 12.07
CA ASN A 145 0.02 6.40 11.17
C ASN A 145 -0.86 5.57 10.22
N VAL A 146 -0.37 5.31 9.03
CA VAL A 146 -1.13 4.62 7.99
C VAL A 146 -0.36 3.43 7.44
N PHE A 147 -1.02 2.29 7.37
CA PHE A 147 -0.56 1.10 6.67
C PHE A 147 -1.46 0.87 5.45
N ALA A 148 -1.00 1.27 4.28
CA ALA A 148 -1.75 1.25 3.03
C ALA A 148 -1.34 0.07 2.14
N PHE A 149 -2.32 -0.61 1.55
CA PHE A 149 -2.11 -1.72 0.64
C PHE A 149 -2.76 -1.42 -0.71
N LEU A 150 -2.01 -1.55 -1.81
CA LEU A 150 -2.61 -1.49 -3.13
C LEU A 150 -3.51 -2.71 -3.37
N SER A 151 -4.80 -2.47 -3.35
CA SER A 151 -5.85 -3.40 -3.72
C SER A 151 -6.44 -3.03 -5.08
N ALA A 152 -7.67 -3.43 -5.35
CA ALA A 152 -8.36 -3.13 -6.59
C ALA A 152 -9.88 -3.21 -6.38
N ARG A 153 -10.65 -2.42 -7.16
CA ARG A 153 -12.13 -2.48 -7.18
C ARG A 153 -12.64 -3.90 -7.47
N VAL A 154 -11.93 -4.66 -8.30
CA VAL A 154 -12.28 -6.05 -8.62
C VAL A 154 -12.19 -7.02 -7.42
N GLY A 155 -11.62 -6.58 -6.30
CA GLY A 155 -11.65 -7.29 -5.01
C GLY A 155 -12.96 -7.11 -4.23
N SER A 156 -13.87 -6.23 -4.68
CA SER A 156 -15.22 -6.12 -4.14
C SER A 156 -16.10 -7.25 -4.69
N ILE A 157 -16.75 -7.99 -3.79
CA ILE A 157 -17.68 -9.06 -4.15
C ILE A 157 -18.99 -8.45 -4.66
N SER A 158 -19.48 -7.42 -3.95
CA SER A 158 -20.75 -6.76 -4.27
C SER A 158 -20.72 -5.99 -5.60
N ASP A 159 -19.55 -5.44 -5.98
CA ASP A 159 -19.34 -4.70 -7.24
C ASP A 159 -19.11 -5.64 -8.45
N ASN A 160 -18.90 -6.95 -8.22
CA ASN A 160 -18.61 -7.90 -9.29
C ASN A 160 -19.84 -8.24 -10.13
N LYS A 161 -19.96 -7.60 -11.29
CA LYS A 161 -21.02 -7.88 -12.30
C LYS A 161 -20.47 -8.55 -13.57
N LEU A 162 -19.15 -8.65 -13.71
CA LEU A 162 -18.51 -9.11 -14.94
C LEU A 162 -17.99 -10.56 -14.87
N GLY A 163 -17.68 -11.07 -13.68
CA GLY A 163 -17.02 -12.36 -13.52
C GLY A 163 -15.60 -12.38 -14.10
N GLY A 164 -15.08 -13.58 -14.37
CA GLY A 164 -13.70 -13.77 -14.86
C GLY A 164 -12.62 -13.36 -13.84
N TRP A 165 -11.36 -13.43 -14.24
CA TRP A 165 -10.19 -13.05 -13.41
C TRP A 165 -10.20 -13.70 -12.03
N TYR A 166 -10.51 -14.99 -11.99
CA TYR A 166 -10.84 -15.71 -10.75
C TYR A 166 -9.76 -15.59 -9.69
N SER A 167 -8.51 -15.88 -10.04
CA SER A 167 -7.38 -15.81 -9.10
C SER A 167 -7.11 -14.37 -8.66
N TYR A 168 -7.17 -13.40 -9.58
CA TYR A 168 -6.91 -12.00 -9.25
C TYR A 168 -7.99 -11.41 -8.34
N ARG A 169 -9.27 -11.57 -8.69
CA ARG A 169 -10.40 -11.12 -7.84
C ARG A 169 -10.30 -11.73 -6.45
N ALA A 170 -10.21 -13.06 -6.38
CA ALA A 170 -10.11 -13.77 -5.11
C ALA A 170 -8.92 -13.28 -4.27
N SER A 171 -7.76 -13.02 -4.89
CA SER A 171 -6.58 -12.51 -4.16
C SER A 171 -6.78 -11.12 -3.60
N LYS A 172 -7.45 -10.22 -4.33
CA LYS A 172 -7.71 -8.85 -3.85
C LYS A 172 -8.83 -8.80 -2.80
N THR A 173 -9.85 -9.67 -2.92
CA THR A 173 -10.85 -9.88 -1.86
C THR A 173 -10.19 -10.40 -0.57
N ALA A 174 -9.31 -11.41 -0.69
CA ALA A 174 -8.58 -11.95 0.45
C ALA A 174 -7.65 -10.89 1.08
N LEU A 175 -6.97 -10.06 0.28
CA LEU A 175 -6.19 -8.93 0.78
C LEU A 175 -7.07 -7.94 1.58
N ASN A 176 -8.24 -7.59 1.07
CA ASN A 176 -9.17 -6.68 1.77
C ASN A 176 -9.58 -7.27 3.14
N GLN A 177 -9.80 -8.60 3.21
CA GLN A 177 -10.08 -9.28 4.48
C GLN A 177 -8.88 -9.22 5.43
N VAL A 178 -7.64 -9.40 4.94
CA VAL A 178 -6.41 -9.27 5.75
C VAL A 178 -6.29 -7.85 6.31
N VAL A 179 -6.51 -6.82 5.49
CA VAL A 179 -6.50 -5.41 5.91
C VAL A 179 -7.54 -5.17 7.00
N LYS A 180 -8.74 -5.72 6.85
CA LYS A 180 -9.80 -5.64 7.87
C LYS A 180 -9.38 -6.29 9.18
N ASN A 181 -8.77 -7.47 9.13
CA ASN A 181 -8.29 -8.17 10.33
C ASN A 181 -7.22 -7.35 11.06
N PHE A 182 -6.22 -6.81 10.35
CA PHE A 182 -5.20 -5.94 10.94
C PHE A 182 -5.84 -4.72 11.62
N SER A 183 -6.81 -4.07 10.97
CA SER A 183 -7.48 -2.90 11.54
C SER A 183 -8.15 -3.21 12.89
N ILE A 184 -8.80 -4.36 13.02
CA ILE A 184 -9.49 -4.79 14.24
C ILE A 184 -8.49 -5.17 15.34
N GLU A 185 -7.47 -5.95 14.99
CA GLU A 185 -6.49 -6.45 15.94
C GLU A 185 -5.64 -5.30 16.50
N ILE A 186 -5.08 -4.48 15.61
CA ILE A 186 -4.11 -3.45 16.01
C ILE A 186 -4.78 -2.26 16.69
N LYS A 187 -6.04 -1.96 16.39
CA LYS A 187 -6.80 -0.91 17.11
C LYS A 187 -6.76 -1.06 18.63
N ARG A 188 -6.60 -2.29 19.14
CA ARG A 188 -6.54 -2.56 20.59
C ARG A 188 -5.25 -2.08 21.24
N SER A 189 -4.15 -2.06 20.50
CA SER A 189 -2.81 -1.70 20.99
C SER A 189 -2.25 -0.41 20.41
N ASN A 190 -2.77 0.03 19.25
CA ASN A 190 -2.42 1.27 18.57
C ASN A 190 -3.67 1.87 17.90
N PRO A 191 -4.50 2.62 18.64
CA PRO A 191 -5.76 3.19 18.12
C PRO A 191 -5.55 4.27 17.05
N ASN A 192 -4.33 4.83 16.93
CA ASN A 192 -3.98 5.83 15.93
C ASN A 192 -3.63 5.22 14.57
N SER A 193 -3.54 3.89 14.47
CA SER A 193 -3.19 3.19 13.24
C SER A 193 -4.39 3.02 12.31
N ILE A 194 -4.19 3.38 11.05
CA ILE A 194 -5.16 3.23 9.96
C ILE A 194 -4.65 2.18 8.98
N PHE A 195 -5.34 1.05 8.88
CA PHE A 195 -5.08 0.02 7.88
C PHE A 195 -6.06 0.18 6.75
N ILE A 196 -5.58 0.33 5.50
CA ILE A 196 -6.43 0.71 4.39
C ILE A 196 -6.08 -0.03 3.10
N GLY A 197 -7.10 -0.47 2.37
CA GLY A 197 -6.96 -0.87 0.98
C GLY A 197 -7.11 0.33 0.04
N LEU A 198 -6.32 0.40 -1.02
CA LEU A 198 -6.36 1.47 -2.00
C LEU A 198 -6.53 0.93 -3.41
N GLN A 199 -7.46 1.49 -4.17
CA GLN A 199 -7.63 1.22 -5.60
C GLN A 199 -7.05 2.41 -6.39
N PRO A 200 -5.98 2.19 -7.18
CA PRO A 200 -5.23 3.29 -7.82
C PRO A 200 -5.85 3.83 -9.12
N GLY A 201 -6.99 3.31 -9.57
CA GLY A 201 -7.45 3.49 -10.94
C GLY A 201 -6.70 2.58 -11.91
N THR A 202 -6.91 2.77 -13.22
CA THR A 202 -6.09 2.08 -14.23
C THR A 202 -4.87 2.93 -14.54
N VAL A 203 -3.69 2.43 -14.18
CA VAL A 203 -2.42 3.18 -14.26
C VAL A 203 -1.55 2.59 -15.35
N LYS A 204 -0.99 3.44 -16.22
CA LYS A 204 -0.01 3.04 -17.24
C LYS A 204 1.17 2.34 -16.60
N SER A 205 1.31 1.04 -16.85
CA SER A 205 2.35 0.19 -16.25
C SER A 205 2.48 -1.13 -17.02
N ASN A 206 3.52 -1.90 -16.75
CA ASN A 206 3.62 -3.25 -17.28
C ASN A 206 2.43 -4.12 -16.87
N LEU A 207 1.83 -3.90 -15.71
CA LEU A 207 0.68 -4.64 -15.20
C LEU A 207 -0.61 -4.34 -15.98
N SER A 208 -0.82 -3.11 -16.45
CA SER A 208 -2.03 -2.69 -17.17
C SER A 208 -1.92 -2.82 -18.68
N LYS A 209 -0.70 -2.80 -19.22
CA LYS A 209 -0.39 -2.72 -20.66
C LYS A 209 -1.25 -3.63 -21.57
N PRO A 210 -1.51 -4.91 -21.25
CA PRO A 210 -2.36 -5.77 -22.09
C PRO A 210 -3.84 -5.35 -22.13
N PHE A 211 -4.28 -4.54 -21.18
CA PHE A 211 -5.69 -4.17 -20.98
C PHE A 211 -5.99 -2.71 -21.34
N GLU A 212 -4.98 -1.88 -21.60
CA GLU A 212 -5.10 -0.45 -21.87
C GLU A 212 -5.97 -0.12 -23.07
N LYS A 213 -5.99 -0.98 -24.08
CA LYS A 213 -6.82 -0.78 -25.29
C LYS A 213 -8.33 -0.71 -25.02
N ASN A 214 -8.77 -1.25 -23.88
CA ASN A 214 -10.18 -1.27 -23.48
C ASN A 214 -10.54 -0.17 -22.47
N VAL A 215 -9.58 0.70 -22.12
CA VAL A 215 -9.74 1.79 -21.16
C VAL A 215 -9.88 3.10 -21.92
N GLN A 216 -10.90 3.89 -21.59
CA GLN A 216 -11.04 5.25 -22.12
C GLN A 216 -9.82 6.07 -21.67
N SER A 217 -9.29 6.91 -22.56
CA SER A 217 -8.05 7.66 -22.33
C SER A 217 -8.07 8.51 -21.05
N GLU A 218 -9.23 9.04 -20.68
CA GLU A 218 -9.48 9.80 -19.47
C GLU A 218 -9.39 8.98 -18.17
N ASN A 219 -9.55 7.66 -18.27
CA ASN A 219 -9.50 6.71 -17.14
C ASN A 219 -8.15 5.96 -17.06
N LEU A 220 -7.20 6.31 -17.93
CA LEU A 220 -5.85 5.74 -17.94
C LEU A 220 -4.84 6.75 -17.39
N PHE A 221 -4.50 6.59 -16.13
CA PHE A 221 -3.68 7.54 -15.38
C PHE A 221 -2.19 7.32 -15.56
N THR A 222 -1.41 8.39 -15.38
CA THR A 222 0.04 8.25 -15.17
C THR A 222 0.32 7.75 -13.74
N PRO A 223 1.45 7.08 -13.50
CA PRO A 223 1.85 6.68 -12.16
C PRO A 223 1.91 7.84 -11.17
N GLU A 224 2.42 9.01 -11.61
CA GLU A 224 2.56 10.21 -10.81
C GLU A 224 1.20 10.78 -10.39
N TYR A 225 0.25 10.86 -11.34
CA TYR A 225 -1.12 11.32 -11.03
C TYR A 225 -1.79 10.41 -10.01
N SER A 226 -1.74 9.09 -10.25
CA SER A 226 -2.34 8.11 -9.34
C SER A 226 -1.68 8.16 -7.97
N ALA A 227 -0.34 8.19 -7.89
CA ALA A 227 0.41 8.27 -6.64
C ALA A 227 0.02 9.51 -5.82
N LYS A 228 -0.04 10.70 -6.46
CA LYS A 228 -0.49 11.93 -5.80
C LYS A 228 -1.90 11.78 -5.24
N LYS A 229 -2.83 11.29 -6.04
CA LYS A 229 -4.23 11.09 -5.60
C LYS A 229 -4.35 10.13 -4.44
N LEU A 230 -3.59 9.03 -4.46
CA LEU A 230 -3.57 8.08 -3.34
C LEU A 230 -3.02 8.71 -2.06
N LEU A 231 -1.96 9.51 -2.15
CA LEU A 231 -1.41 10.24 -1.00
C LEU A 231 -2.42 11.28 -0.48
N ASP A 232 -3.10 12.02 -1.36
CA ASP A 232 -4.18 12.96 -0.97
C ASP A 232 -5.30 12.24 -0.20
N VAL A 233 -5.69 11.02 -0.62
CA VAL A 233 -6.66 10.18 0.10
C VAL A 233 -6.12 9.81 1.48
N LEU A 234 -4.89 9.32 1.59
CA LEU A 234 -4.29 8.92 2.88
C LEU A 234 -4.22 10.07 3.89
N ASP A 235 -3.95 11.29 3.42
CA ASP A 235 -3.90 12.47 4.29
C ASP A 235 -5.27 12.80 4.89
N SER A 236 -6.35 12.57 4.14
CA SER A 236 -7.73 12.85 4.58
C SER A 236 -8.30 11.82 5.56
N LEU A 237 -7.71 10.62 5.67
CA LEU A 237 -8.27 9.52 6.49
C LEU A 237 -8.19 9.81 7.99
N THR A 238 -9.14 9.23 8.71
CA THR A 238 -9.21 9.18 10.18
C THR A 238 -9.20 7.73 10.67
N SER A 239 -9.11 7.51 11.97
CA SER A 239 -9.18 6.16 12.56
C SER A 239 -10.47 5.40 12.25
N ASP A 240 -11.57 6.12 11.93
CA ASP A 240 -12.86 5.51 11.58
C ASP A 240 -12.89 4.92 10.17
N ASP A 241 -11.89 5.24 9.37
CA ASP A 241 -11.70 4.71 8.02
C ASP A 241 -10.88 3.41 8.01
N SER A 242 -10.30 3.03 9.15
CA SER A 242 -9.46 1.84 9.26
C SER A 242 -10.24 0.57 8.91
N GLY A 243 -9.68 -0.25 8.03
CA GLY A 243 -10.26 -1.51 7.57
C GLY A 243 -11.19 -1.37 6.37
N LYS A 244 -11.20 -0.22 5.68
CA LYS A 244 -11.99 0.04 4.47
C LYS A 244 -11.12 -0.03 3.21
N LEU A 245 -11.78 0.05 2.05
CA LEU A 245 -11.18 0.15 0.72
C LEU A 245 -11.61 1.47 0.08
N TYR A 246 -10.64 2.29 -0.34
CA TYR A 246 -10.89 3.55 -1.02
C TYR A 246 -10.33 3.57 -2.44
N ALA A 247 -11.06 4.21 -3.34
CA ALA A 247 -10.59 4.54 -4.66
C ALA A 247 -9.67 5.78 -4.63
N TRP A 248 -8.91 5.97 -5.69
CA TRP A 248 -8.01 7.11 -5.92
C TRP A 248 -8.69 8.48 -5.79
N ASN A 249 -10.00 8.56 -5.96
CA ASN A 249 -10.80 9.79 -5.85
C ASN A 249 -11.45 9.98 -4.47
N GLY A 250 -11.14 9.12 -3.49
CA GLY A 250 -11.69 9.17 -2.14
C GLY A 250 -13.05 8.48 -1.97
N GLU A 251 -13.56 7.81 -3.01
CA GLU A 251 -14.79 7.01 -2.92
C GLU A 251 -14.53 5.73 -2.12
N GLU A 252 -15.36 5.43 -1.11
CA GLU A 252 -15.33 4.14 -0.42
C GLU A 252 -15.90 3.04 -1.34
N ILE A 253 -15.14 1.98 -1.52
CA ILE A 253 -15.55 0.79 -2.29
C ILE A 253 -16.09 -0.24 -1.31
N GLN A 254 -17.34 -0.65 -1.48
CA GLN A 254 -17.97 -1.67 -0.64
C GLN A 254 -17.35 -3.05 -0.92
N PRO A 255 -17.29 -3.93 0.11
CA PRO A 255 -16.69 -5.26 0.01
C PRO A 255 -17.45 -6.23 -0.90
#